data_4022de332056a687d03edaafbcdb6685
#
_entry.id   4022de332056a687d03edaafbcdb6685
#
_cell.length_a   1.000
_cell.length_b   1.000
_cell.length_c   1.000
_cell.angle_alpha   90.00
_cell.angle_beta   90.00
_cell.angle_gamma   90.00
#
_symmetry.space_group_name_H-M   'P 1'
#
loop_
_entity.id
_entity.type
_entity.pdbx_description
1 polymer ?
#
loop_
_entity_poly.entity_id
_entity_poly.type
_entity_poly.pdbx_seq_one_letter_code
_entity_poly.pdbx_strand_id
1 'polypeptide(L)'
;MKSVITADKSLVHHVSTGLCEKPYFEGVWDCADTNGTSCNGSAVNFGIWDAYSVKTGIQTFTKDVSIKLGGSTKMHYIVTEVHFIKAAKHPTEPAANVTLTYTKEPTKYSYQTYMMFVDGFIPEKTDKGYFAEIACPWKKPPAWALSFYVHTHHHGYMAQLFIIRNRRWITLGSQFTQNREKTEYKVIGGPVEIKTGDILAARCFFINSGDIPIAFGTADGNEMCNIDINLGYEPRYERHFTRSPACMTMSPQFSFCDHEQTNDLCS
;
A
#
# COMPACT_ATOMS: atom_id res chain seq x y z
N MET A 1 8.70 -16.65 -4.56
CA MET A 1 8.67 -15.70 -5.68
C MET A 1 9.55 -14.51 -5.33
N LYS A 2 10.21 -13.92 -6.30
CA LYS A 2 11.00 -12.68 -6.14
C LYS A 2 10.76 -11.81 -7.37
N SER A 3 10.55 -10.53 -7.15
CA SER A 3 10.53 -9.50 -8.18
C SER A 3 11.75 -8.59 -8.01
N VAL A 4 12.42 -8.28 -9.09
CA VAL A 4 13.51 -7.30 -9.13
C VAL A 4 13.21 -6.30 -10.22
N ILE A 5 13.09 -5.03 -9.83
CA ILE A 5 12.86 -3.91 -10.73
C ILE A 5 14.11 -3.03 -10.68
N THR A 6 14.63 -2.68 -11.84
CA THR A 6 15.71 -1.70 -12.01
C THR A 6 15.27 -0.68 -13.04
N ALA A 7 15.63 0.59 -12.81
CA ALA A 7 15.31 1.66 -13.75
C ALA A 7 16.38 2.75 -13.73
N ASP A 8 16.42 3.53 -14.80
CA ASP A 8 17.31 4.69 -14.91
C ASP A 8 16.74 5.86 -14.10
N LYS A 9 17.41 6.20 -12.99
CA LYS A 9 17.04 7.31 -12.08
C LYS A 9 17.00 8.69 -12.74
N SER A 10 17.66 8.87 -13.89
CA SER A 10 17.66 10.14 -14.60
C SER A 10 16.41 10.33 -15.47
N LEU A 11 15.73 9.24 -15.79
CA LEU A 11 14.57 9.22 -16.67
C LEU A 11 13.28 8.85 -15.95
N VAL A 12 13.36 7.90 -15.02
CA VAL A 12 12.21 7.27 -14.37
C VAL A 12 12.04 7.76 -12.94
N HIS A 13 10.83 8.19 -12.60
CA HIS A 13 10.44 8.57 -11.25
C HIS A 13 10.12 7.33 -10.42
N HIS A 14 9.20 6.49 -10.89
CA HIS A 14 8.90 5.20 -10.28
C HIS A 14 8.41 4.17 -11.29
N VAL A 15 8.49 2.91 -10.90
CA VAL A 15 7.95 1.77 -11.62
C VAL A 15 7.09 0.96 -10.67
N SER A 16 5.88 0.64 -11.06
CA SER A 16 5.03 -0.32 -10.37
C SER A 16 4.77 -1.54 -11.24
N THR A 17 4.67 -2.72 -10.63
CA THR A 17 4.35 -3.96 -11.34
C THR A 17 3.31 -4.75 -10.57
N GLY A 18 2.31 -5.23 -11.29
CA GLY A 18 1.21 -5.97 -10.72
C GLY A 18 0.66 -7.06 -11.62
N LEU A 19 -0.17 -7.92 -11.06
CA LEU A 19 -1.03 -8.83 -11.79
C LEU A 19 -2.36 -8.15 -12.10
N CYS A 20 -2.93 -8.49 -13.24
CA CYS A 20 -4.12 -7.86 -13.78
C CYS A 20 -5.09 -8.93 -14.32
N GLU A 21 -6.38 -8.77 -14.05
CA GLU A 21 -7.42 -9.60 -14.63
C GLU A 21 -7.53 -9.33 -16.13
N LYS A 22 -7.59 -8.06 -16.51
CA LYS A 22 -7.60 -7.60 -17.89
C LYS A 22 -6.95 -6.21 -17.97
N PRO A 23 -5.90 -6.01 -18.77
CA PRO A 23 -5.38 -4.67 -19.04
C PRO A 23 -6.40 -3.87 -19.87
N TYR A 24 -6.33 -2.55 -19.83
CA TYR A 24 -7.18 -1.71 -20.67
C TYR A 24 -6.86 -1.87 -22.15
N PHE A 25 -5.57 -1.98 -22.48
CA PHE A 25 -5.10 -2.18 -23.83
C PHE A 25 -4.03 -3.28 -23.88
N GLU A 26 -3.78 -3.82 -25.05
CA GLU A 26 -2.66 -4.71 -25.31
C GLU A 26 -1.42 -3.91 -25.72
N GLY A 27 -0.23 -4.38 -25.32
CA GLY A 27 1.04 -3.75 -25.65
C GLY A 27 1.38 -2.57 -24.73
N VAL A 28 1.88 -1.50 -25.31
CA VAL A 28 2.30 -0.29 -24.59
C VAL A 28 1.33 0.85 -24.87
N TRP A 29 0.90 1.53 -23.82
CA TRP A 29 -0.03 2.67 -23.91
C TRP A 29 0.31 3.76 -22.89
N ASP A 30 -0.25 4.96 -23.06
CA ASP A 30 -0.16 6.04 -22.10
C ASP A 30 -1.22 5.86 -21.01
N CYS A 31 -0.82 5.85 -19.73
CA CYS A 31 -1.73 5.71 -18.61
C CYS A 31 -2.73 6.88 -18.50
N ALA A 32 -2.43 8.04 -19.08
CA ALA A 32 -3.37 9.15 -19.16
C ALA A 32 -4.66 8.78 -19.92
N ASP A 33 -4.57 7.89 -20.90
CA ASP A 33 -5.73 7.40 -21.68
C ASP A 33 -6.73 6.61 -20.83
N THR A 34 -6.34 6.20 -19.63
CA THR A 34 -7.14 5.37 -18.71
C THR A 34 -7.33 6.01 -17.33
N ASN A 35 -7.18 7.34 -17.23
CA ASN A 35 -7.23 8.08 -15.96
C ASN A 35 -6.30 7.51 -14.88
N GLY A 36 -5.11 7.07 -15.27
CA GLY A 36 -4.09 6.52 -14.38
C GLY A 36 -4.35 5.10 -13.87
N THR A 37 -5.32 4.37 -14.45
CA THR A 37 -5.55 2.96 -14.11
C THR A 37 -4.99 2.05 -15.19
N SER A 38 -4.27 1.00 -14.79
CA SER A 38 -3.66 0.06 -15.72
C SER A 38 -4.48 -1.23 -15.92
N CYS A 39 -5.44 -1.50 -15.03
CA CYS A 39 -6.25 -2.73 -15.04
C CYS A 39 -7.75 -2.43 -15.05
N ASN A 40 -8.47 -3.17 -15.89
CA ASN A 40 -9.90 -3.27 -15.86
C ASN A 40 -10.30 -4.56 -15.11
N GLY A 41 -10.84 -4.42 -13.89
CA GLY A 41 -11.17 -5.54 -13.01
C GLY A 41 -10.21 -5.69 -11.83
N SER A 42 -9.92 -6.94 -11.46
CA SER A 42 -9.07 -7.24 -10.30
C SER A 42 -7.60 -6.96 -10.60
N ALA A 43 -6.88 -6.42 -9.61
CA ALA A 43 -5.44 -6.17 -9.67
C ALA A 43 -4.76 -6.51 -8.35
N VAL A 44 -3.49 -6.91 -8.41
CA VAL A 44 -2.63 -7.17 -7.26
C VAL A 44 -1.25 -6.57 -7.53
N ASN A 45 -0.91 -5.48 -6.88
CA ASN A 45 0.43 -4.92 -6.98
C ASN A 45 1.41 -5.73 -6.13
N PHE A 46 2.62 -5.99 -6.65
CA PHE A 46 3.62 -6.79 -5.96
C PHE A 46 5.06 -6.30 -6.11
N GLY A 47 5.28 -5.23 -6.83
CA GLY A 47 6.62 -4.67 -6.99
C GLY A 47 6.55 -3.18 -7.22
N ILE A 48 7.39 -2.45 -6.50
CA ILE A 48 7.58 -1.01 -6.69
C ILE A 48 9.08 -0.68 -6.68
N TRP A 49 9.47 0.22 -7.54
CA TRP A 49 10.78 0.86 -7.56
C TRP A 49 10.58 2.36 -7.60
N ASP A 50 11.37 3.09 -6.85
CA ASP A 50 11.30 4.55 -6.73
C ASP A 50 12.70 5.16 -6.80
N ALA A 51 12.88 6.20 -7.62
CA ALA A 51 14.17 6.85 -7.84
C ALA A 51 14.75 7.50 -6.57
N TYR A 52 13.91 7.90 -5.64
CA TYR A 52 14.30 8.58 -4.40
C TYR A 52 14.49 7.63 -3.22
N SER A 53 14.20 6.34 -3.39
CA SER A 53 14.41 5.33 -2.36
C SER A 53 15.71 4.56 -2.57
N VAL A 54 16.45 4.31 -1.48
CA VAL A 54 17.75 3.60 -1.52
C VAL A 54 17.59 2.09 -1.62
N LYS A 55 16.48 1.54 -1.08
CA LYS A 55 16.22 0.10 -1.03
C LYS A 55 14.90 -0.24 -1.69
N THR A 56 14.82 0.05 -2.96
CA THR A 56 13.62 -0.13 -3.77
C THR A 56 13.81 -1.19 -4.84
N GLY A 57 12.73 -1.64 -5.43
CA GLY A 57 12.73 -2.54 -6.59
C GLY A 57 12.92 -4.02 -6.27
N ILE A 58 13.17 -4.42 -5.05
CA ILE A 58 13.29 -5.83 -4.68
C ILE A 58 12.17 -6.22 -3.75
N GLN A 59 11.24 -7.03 -4.26
CA GLN A 59 10.20 -7.68 -3.48
C GLN A 59 10.49 -9.16 -3.35
N THR A 60 10.66 -9.65 -2.13
CA THR A 60 10.88 -11.07 -1.86
C THR A 60 9.76 -11.61 -1.00
N PHE A 61 9.07 -12.62 -1.50
CA PHE A 61 8.05 -13.33 -0.73
C PHE A 61 8.69 -14.44 0.09
N THR A 62 8.18 -14.68 1.29
CA THR A 62 8.61 -15.81 2.10
C THR A 62 8.33 -17.13 1.38
N LYS A 63 9.02 -18.20 1.77
CA LYS A 63 8.90 -19.53 1.14
C LYS A 63 7.46 -20.02 1.02
N ASP A 64 6.61 -19.67 1.98
CA ASP A 64 5.24 -20.16 2.10
C ASP A 64 4.18 -19.24 1.47
N VAL A 65 4.59 -18.12 0.87
CA VAL A 65 3.69 -17.09 0.32
C VAL A 65 3.99 -16.84 -1.16
N SER A 66 2.96 -16.80 -1.98
CA SER A 66 3.09 -16.43 -3.39
C SER A 66 1.86 -15.69 -3.92
N ILE A 67 2.04 -15.04 -5.04
CA ILE A 67 0.97 -14.52 -5.88
C ILE A 67 0.73 -15.52 -6.99
N LYS A 68 -0.52 -15.92 -7.20
CA LYS A 68 -0.90 -16.83 -8.26
C LYS A 68 -1.18 -16.09 -9.56
N LEU A 69 -0.58 -16.55 -10.64
CA LEU A 69 -0.80 -16.05 -11.99
C LEU A 69 -1.25 -17.20 -12.89
N GLY A 70 -2.30 -16.94 -13.69
CA GLY A 70 -2.81 -17.91 -14.66
C GLY A 70 -3.61 -19.06 -14.04
N GLY A 71 -3.78 -20.14 -14.80
CA GLY A 71 -4.56 -21.29 -14.37
C GLY A 71 -6.02 -20.97 -14.07
N SER A 72 -6.48 -21.32 -12.87
CA SER A 72 -7.85 -21.06 -12.41
C SER A 72 -8.05 -19.68 -11.77
N THR A 73 -7.00 -18.86 -11.70
CA THR A 73 -7.11 -17.50 -11.17
C THR A 73 -7.69 -16.56 -12.21
N LYS A 74 -8.17 -15.39 -11.78
CA LYS A 74 -8.54 -14.30 -12.69
C LYS A 74 -7.33 -13.51 -13.20
N MET A 75 -6.15 -13.67 -12.58
CA MET A 75 -4.95 -12.91 -12.88
C MET A 75 -4.20 -13.57 -14.04
N HIS A 76 -4.40 -13.07 -15.25
CA HIS A 76 -3.81 -13.63 -16.46
C HIS A 76 -2.71 -12.78 -17.07
N TYR A 77 -2.59 -11.51 -16.62
CA TYR A 77 -1.66 -10.54 -17.18
C TYR A 77 -0.72 -9.98 -16.11
N ILE A 78 0.47 -9.62 -16.55
CA ILE A 78 1.41 -8.81 -15.78
C ILE A 78 1.42 -7.44 -16.44
N VAL A 79 1.16 -6.40 -15.65
CA VAL A 79 1.20 -5.00 -16.10
C VAL A 79 2.30 -4.29 -15.35
N THR A 80 3.14 -3.57 -16.09
CA THR A 80 4.19 -2.72 -15.54
C THR A 80 3.92 -1.29 -15.96
N GLU A 81 3.81 -0.41 -15.00
CA GLU A 81 3.60 1.01 -15.17
C GLU A 81 4.91 1.75 -14.89
N VAL A 82 5.33 2.60 -15.82
CA VAL A 82 6.56 3.37 -15.71
C VAL A 82 6.21 4.84 -15.73
N HIS A 83 6.49 5.55 -14.63
CA HIS A 83 6.34 6.99 -14.54
C HIS A 83 7.67 7.69 -14.82
N PHE A 84 7.69 8.53 -15.84
CA PHE A 84 8.85 9.30 -16.23
C PHE A 84 8.91 10.63 -15.47
N ILE A 85 10.14 11.11 -15.17
CA ILE A 85 10.37 12.42 -14.53
C ILE A 85 9.92 13.58 -15.44
N LYS A 86 10.08 13.37 -16.75
CA LYS A 86 9.68 14.33 -17.81
C LYS A 86 9.03 13.54 -18.94
N ALA A 87 8.13 14.20 -19.67
CA ALA A 87 7.60 13.65 -20.90
C ALA A 87 8.76 13.22 -21.82
N ALA A 88 9.02 11.93 -21.87
CA ALA A 88 10.08 11.37 -22.70
C ALA A 88 9.52 11.20 -24.12
N LYS A 89 10.17 11.83 -25.10
CA LYS A 89 10.06 11.37 -26.49
C LYS A 89 10.71 9.98 -26.48
N HIS A 90 9.92 8.93 -26.70
CA HIS A 90 10.26 7.52 -26.73
C HIS A 90 11.75 7.21 -26.44
N PRO A 91 12.12 6.69 -25.27
CA PRO A 91 13.50 6.37 -24.99
C PRO A 91 13.99 5.34 -26.01
N THR A 92 15.14 5.57 -26.62
CA THR A 92 15.77 4.63 -27.55
C THR A 92 16.34 3.39 -26.84
N GLU A 93 16.55 3.51 -25.52
CA GLU A 93 17.04 2.46 -24.63
C GLU A 93 15.97 2.08 -23.59
N PRO A 94 15.95 0.82 -23.11
CA PRO A 94 15.03 0.40 -22.07
C PRO A 94 15.24 1.22 -20.78
N ALA A 95 14.25 2.02 -20.39
CA ALA A 95 14.32 2.84 -19.19
C ALA A 95 14.13 2.05 -17.90
N ALA A 96 13.51 0.87 -17.97
CA ALA A 96 13.26 0.00 -16.84
C ALA A 96 13.34 -1.48 -17.23
N ASN A 97 13.67 -2.33 -16.25
CA ASN A 97 13.69 -3.78 -16.39
C ASN A 97 12.99 -4.42 -15.19
N VAL A 98 12.13 -5.39 -15.44
CA VAL A 98 11.43 -6.18 -14.43
C VAL A 98 11.79 -7.65 -14.60
N THR A 99 12.45 -8.23 -13.59
CA THR A 99 12.78 -9.64 -13.53
C THR A 99 11.91 -10.35 -12.51
N LEU A 100 11.16 -11.35 -12.94
CA LEU A 100 10.30 -12.16 -12.09
C LEU A 100 10.86 -13.58 -11.95
N THR A 101 11.01 -14.03 -10.71
CA THR A 101 11.30 -15.43 -10.39
C THR A 101 10.02 -16.08 -9.90
N TYR A 102 9.61 -17.17 -10.52
CA TYR A 102 8.39 -17.89 -10.20
C TYR A 102 8.65 -19.38 -9.90
N THR A 103 7.67 -20.04 -9.30
CA THR A 103 7.65 -21.48 -9.06
C THR A 103 6.34 -22.09 -9.54
N LYS A 104 6.34 -23.35 -9.87
CA LYS A 104 5.13 -24.15 -10.11
C LYS A 104 4.63 -24.87 -8.87
N GLU A 105 5.42 -24.85 -7.80
CA GLU A 105 5.05 -25.50 -6.55
C GLU A 105 3.99 -24.67 -5.81
N PRO A 106 2.92 -25.30 -5.31
CA PRO A 106 1.91 -24.62 -4.49
C PRO A 106 2.53 -24.07 -3.20
N THR A 107 2.09 -22.89 -2.80
CA THR A 107 2.46 -22.26 -1.52
C THR A 107 1.31 -22.37 -0.52
N LYS A 108 1.65 -22.33 0.77
CA LYS A 108 0.67 -22.40 1.85
C LYS A 108 -0.30 -21.22 1.87
N TYR A 109 0.20 -20.03 1.52
CA TYR A 109 -0.56 -18.78 1.53
C TYR A 109 -0.51 -18.09 0.17
N SER A 110 -1.63 -17.48 -0.20
CA SER A 110 -1.72 -16.49 -1.28
C SER A 110 -1.48 -15.10 -0.71
N TYR A 111 -0.96 -14.20 -1.53
CA TYR A 111 -0.62 -12.84 -1.16
C TYR A 111 -1.67 -11.84 -1.63
N GLN A 112 -1.87 -10.78 -0.84
CA GLN A 112 -2.65 -9.59 -1.20
C GLN A 112 -2.12 -8.38 -0.44
N THR A 113 -2.13 -7.22 -1.06
CA THR A 113 -1.96 -5.93 -0.38
C THR A 113 -3.33 -5.37 0.03
N TYR A 114 -3.42 -4.88 1.27
CA TYR A 114 -4.58 -4.17 1.79
C TYR A 114 -4.19 -2.72 2.05
N MET A 115 -4.83 -1.79 1.33
CA MET A 115 -4.52 -0.37 1.44
C MET A 115 -5.44 0.31 2.46
N MET A 116 -4.85 1.07 3.36
CA MET A 116 -5.54 1.96 4.29
C MET A 116 -5.09 3.39 4.01
N PHE A 117 -6.05 4.31 3.88
CA PHE A 117 -5.71 5.71 3.58
C PHE A 117 -6.74 6.69 4.16
N VAL A 118 -6.31 7.95 4.24
CA VAL A 118 -7.14 9.07 4.70
C VAL A 118 -7.44 9.96 3.50
N ASP A 119 -8.66 10.49 3.48
CA ASP A 119 -9.09 11.59 2.62
C ASP A 119 -9.51 12.80 3.47
N GLY A 120 -9.71 13.97 2.84
CA GLY A 120 -10.04 15.21 3.52
C GLY A 120 -8.84 16.14 3.66
N PHE A 121 -8.52 16.61 4.86
CA PHE A 121 -7.45 17.59 5.07
C PHE A 121 -6.86 17.54 6.48
N ILE A 122 -5.64 18.09 6.60
CA ILE A 122 -4.97 18.41 7.86
C ILE A 122 -5.31 19.86 8.19
N PRO A 123 -5.86 20.16 9.38
CA PRO A 123 -6.16 21.53 9.77
C PRO A 123 -4.91 22.43 9.79
N GLU A 124 -5.13 23.73 9.65
CA GLU A 124 -4.12 24.76 9.86
C GLU A 124 -3.71 24.85 11.35
N LYS A 125 -2.53 25.45 11.60
CA LYS A 125 -2.02 25.76 12.95
C LYS A 125 -1.93 24.54 13.89
N THR A 126 -1.53 23.40 13.34
CA THR A 126 -1.30 22.17 14.10
C THR A 126 0.18 22.02 14.49
N ASP A 127 0.81 23.07 15.02
CA ASP A 127 2.24 23.09 15.41
C ASP A 127 2.61 22.03 16.45
N LYS A 128 1.65 21.63 17.30
CA LYS A 128 1.82 20.57 18.31
C LYS A 128 1.64 19.17 17.74
N GLY A 129 1.30 19.09 16.44
CA GLY A 129 1.03 17.86 15.73
C GLY A 129 -0.46 17.56 15.61
N TYR A 130 -0.77 16.78 14.58
CA TYR A 130 -2.10 16.32 14.23
C TYR A 130 -2.06 14.85 13.84
N PHE A 131 -3.00 14.05 14.35
CA PHE A 131 -3.16 12.67 13.95
C PHE A 131 -4.31 12.54 12.94
N ALA A 132 -3.97 12.07 11.73
CA ALA A 132 -4.95 11.54 10.79
C ALA A 132 -5.10 10.04 11.05
N GLU A 133 -6.30 9.58 11.33
CA GLU A 133 -6.58 8.25 11.85
C GLU A 133 -7.43 7.41 10.91
N ILE A 134 -7.19 6.11 10.89
CA ILE A 134 -7.87 5.13 10.03
C ILE A 134 -8.36 3.97 10.90
N ALA A 135 -9.62 3.58 10.75
CA ALA A 135 -10.16 2.38 11.39
C ALA A 135 -11.04 1.59 10.42
N CYS A 136 -10.67 0.35 10.21
CA CYS A 136 -11.23 -0.53 9.20
C CYS A 136 -11.69 -1.85 9.82
N PRO A 137 -13.00 -2.05 10.05
CA PRO A 137 -13.50 -3.32 10.53
C PRO A 137 -13.15 -4.46 9.56
N TRP A 138 -12.48 -5.49 10.06
CA TRP A 138 -12.11 -6.66 9.27
C TRP A 138 -13.27 -7.64 9.16
N LYS A 139 -13.98 -7.59 8.02
CA LYS A 139 -15.14 -8.45 7.72
C LYS A 139 -14.76 -9.64 6.83
N LYS A 140 -13.48 -9.78 6.47
CA LYS A 140 -12.98 -10.85 5.61
C LYS A 140 -12.60 -12.09 6.45
N PRO A 141 -12.38 -13.26 5.80
CA PRO A 141 -11.77 -14.40 6.47
C PRO A 141 -10.41 -14.06 7.09
N PRO A 142 -9.89 -14.91 7.98
CA PRO A 142 -8.58 -14.71 8.58
C PRO A 142 -7.48 -14.55 7.55
N ALA A 143 -6.55 -13.64 7.84
CA ALA A 143 -5.34 -13.39 7.06
C ALA A 143 -4.17 -13.11 8.02
N TRP A 144 -2.95 -13.11 7.51
CA TRP A 144 -1.74 -12.83 8.27
C TRP A 144 -1.13 -11.52 7.79
N ALA A 145 -0.98 -10.54 8.65
CA ALA A 145 -0.15 -9.37 8.39
C ALA A 145 1.32 -9.80 8.36
N LEU A 146 1.96 -9.69 7.21
CA LEU A 146 3.35 -10.13 6.99
C LEU A 146 4.33 -8.97 7.15
N SER A 147 4.00 -7.87 6.51
CA SER A 147 4.76 -6.64 6.44
C SER A 147 3.84 -5.49 6.09
N PHE A 148 4.35 -4.28 6.16
CA PHE A 148 3.60 -3.09 5.78
C PHE A 148 4.53 -2.05 5.14
N TYR A 149 3.92 -1.17 4.36
CA TYR A 149 4.53 0.01 3.77
C TYR A 149 3.79 1.25 4.26
N VAL A 150 4.50 2.34 4.50
CA VAL A 150 3.92 3.62 4.87
C VAL A 150 4.37 4.70 3.91
N HIS A 151 3.44 5.58 3.54
CA HIS A 151 3.72 6.70 2.67
C HIS A 151 3.03 7.97 3.16
N THR A 152 3.82 9.02 3.33
CA THR A 152 3.38 10.40 3.55
C THR A 152 4.20 11.32 2.65
N HIS A 153 3.77 12.56 2.48
CA HIS A 153 4.59 13.59 1.84
C HIS A 153 5.41 14.37 2.90
N HIS A 154 5.56 15.68 2.72
CA HIS A 154 6.54 16.48 3.45
C HIS A 154 6.19 16.79 4.91
N HIS A 155 4.91 16.85 5.25
CA HIS A 155 4.42 17.20 6.59
C HIS A 155 4.23 15.99 7.50
N GLY A 156 4.33 14.76 6.94
CA GLY A 156 4.22 13.52 7.72
C GLY A 156 5.51 13.17 8.44
N TYR A 157 5.42 12.78 9.70
CA TYR A 157 6.56 12.43 10.55
C TYR A 157 6.60 10.97 10.95
N MET A 158 5.44 10.39 11.22
CA MET A 158 5.35 9.04 11.73
C MET A 158 4.03 8.39 11.29
N ALA A 159 4.06 7.09 11.03
CA ALA A 159 2.88 6.27 10.88
C ALA A 159 2.93 5.08 11.85
N GLN A 160 1.78 4.71 12.37
CA GLN A 160 1.60 3.60 13.30
C GLN A 160 0.47 2.70 12.82
N LEU A 161 0.67 1.40 12.97
CA LEU A 161 -0.29 0.36 12.54
C LEU A 161 -0.62 -0.58 13.69
N PHE A 162 -1.91 -0.87 13.86
CA PHE A 162 -2.45 -1.67 14.95
C PHE A 162 -3.53 -2.65 14.48
N ILE A 163 -3.76 -3.68 15.29
CA ILE A 163 -5.01 -4.44 15.33
C ILE A 163 -5.68 -4.13 16.67
N ILE A 164 -6.98 -3.82 16.65
CA ILE A 164 -7.79 -3.74 17.86
C ILE A 164 -8.65 -5.00 17.91
N ARG A 165 -8.44 -5.81 18.96
CA ARG A 165 -9.11 -7.08 19.20
C ARG A 165 -9.57 -7.16 20.65
N ASN A 166 -10.87 -7.35 20.87
CA ASN A 166 -11.45 -7.40 22.21
C ASN A 166 -11.02 -6.20 23.06
N ARG A 167 -11.10 -4.99 22.49
CA ARG A 167 -10.70 -3.73 23.15
C ARG A 167 -9.21 -3.64 23.52
N ARG A 168 -8.35 -4.50 22.95
CA ARG A 168 -6.90 -4.46 23.16
C ARG A 168 -6.19 -4.06 21.89
N TRP A 169 -5.27 -3.13 22.01
CA TRP A 169 -4.41 -2.67 20.93
C TRP A 169 -3.22 -3.61 20.79
N ILE A 170 -3.02 -4.12 19.59
CA ILE A 170 -1.87 -4.94 19.20
C ILE A 170 -1.09 -4.13 18.19
N THR A 171 0.08 -3.64 18.57
CA THR A 171 0.93 -2.87 17.66
C THR A 171 1.55 -3.78 16.62
N LEU A 172 1.32 -3.49 15.35
CA LEU A 172 1.96 -4.16 14.22
C LEU A 172 3.25 -3.45 13.82
N GLY A 173 3.32 -2.14 13.94
CA GLY A 173 4.51 -1.37 13.67
C GLY A 173 4.35 0.12 13.87
N SER A 174 5.49 0.81 13.92
CA SER A 174 5.59 2.26 13.96
C SER A 174 6.82 2.68 13.18
N GLN A 175 6.69 3.65 12.28
CA GLN A 175 7.77 4.09 11.41
C GLN A 175 7.79 5.60 11.26
N PHE A 176 8.99 6.17 11.28
CA PHE A 176 9.20 7.55 10.88
C PHE A 176 9.16 7.65 9.36
N THR A 177 8.27 8.48 8.84
CA THR A 177 8.03 8.64 7.41
C THR A 177 9.03 9.57 6.73
N GLN A 178 9.78 10.35 7.50
CA GLN A 178 10.86 11.21 7.01
C GLN A 178 12.08 10.41 6.52
N ASN A 179 12.21 9.15 6.94
CA ASN A 179 13.26 8.28 6.45
C ASN A 179 12.78 7.55 5.18
N ARG A 180 13.00 8.15 4.01
CA ARG A 180 12.64 7.62 2.70
C ARG A 180 13.47 6.40 2.24
N GLU A 181 14.37 5.88 3.08
CA GLU A 181 15.26 4.77 2.71
C GLU A 181 14.58 3.40 2.70
N LYS A 182 13.40 3.27 3.30
CA LYS A 182 12.72 1.98 3.42
C LYS A 182 11.35 2.01 2.77
N THR A 183 11.07 0.98 2.00
CA THR A 183 9.78 0.79 1.33
C THR A 183 8.89 -0.24 2.03
N GLU A 184 9.48 -1.19 2.75
CA GLU A 184 8.74 -2.26 3.43
C GLU A 184 9.29 -2.50 4.83
N TYR A 185 8.39 -2.66 5.80
CA TYR A 185 8.70 -2.93 7.20
C TYR A 185 8.07 -4.24 7.64
N LYS A 186 8.83 -5.05 8.39
CA LYS A 186 8.28 -6.27 8.99
C LYS A 186 7.36 -5.92 10.15
N VAL A 187 6.31 -6.73 10.30
CA VAL A 187 5.43 -6.65 11.48
C VAL A 187 6.24 -7.02 12.73
N ILE A 188 6.04 -6.27 13.83
CA ILE A 188 6.70 -6.49 15.11
C ILE A 188 6.35 -7.88 15.64
N GLY A 189 7.37 -8.65 16.00
CA GLY A 189 7.21 -10.03 16.49
C GLY A 189 6.94 -11.07 15.40
N GLY A 190 6.97 -10.68 14.13
CA GLY A 190 6.70 -11.58 12.99
C GLY A 190 5.25 -11.48 12.49
N PRO A 191 4.83 -12.38 11.60
CA PRO A 191 3.48 -12.37 11.05
C PRO A 191 2.40 -12.48 12.14
N VAL A 192 1.42 -11.58 12.10
CA VAL A 192 0.29 -11.53 13.05
C VAL A 192 -1.01 -11.89 12.34
N GLU A 193 -1.76 -12.82 12.92
CA GLU A 193 -3.08 -13.19 12.39
C GLU A 193 -4.10 -12.07 12.62
N ILE A 194 -4.78 -11.68 11.54
CA ILE A 194 -5.95 -10.78 11.54
C ILE A 194 -7.18 -11.69 11.50
N LYS A 195 -8.07 -11.57 12.48
CA LYS A 195 -9.28 -12.38 12.60
C LYS A 195 -10.52 -11.61 12.17
N THR A 196 -11.51 -12.29 11.64
CA THR A 196 -12.82 -11.69 11.41
C THR A 196 -13.33 -11.05 12.70
N GLY A 197 -13.75 -9.79 12.63
CA GLY A 197 -14.18 -8.99 13.78
C GLY A 197 -13.09 -8.09 14.40
N ASP A 198 -11.83 -8.24 14.00
CA ASP A 198 -10.80 -7.27 14.36
C ASP A 198 -11.06 -5.91 13.70
N ILE A 199 -10.45 -4.86 14.23
CA ILE A 199 -10.35 -3.56 13.57
C ILE A 199 -8.88 -3.36 13.21
N LEU A 200 -8.59 -3.16 11.93
CA LEU A 200 -7.30 -2.63 11.49
C LEU A 200 -7.32 -1.12 11.74
N ALA A 201 -6.40 -0.64 12.54
CA ALA A 201 -6.30 0.76 12.88
C ALA A 201 -4.92 1.31 12.54
N ALA A 202 -4.88 2.53 12.05
CA ALA A 202 -3.64 3.21 11.75
C ALA A 202 -3.75 4.70 11.99
N ARG A 203 -2.62 5.37 12.14
CA ARG A 203 -2.57 6.83 12.20
C ARG A 203 -1.24 7.35 11.67
N CYS A 204 -1.32 8.50 11.03
CA CYS A 204 -0.16 9.28 10.62
C CYS A 204 -0.10 10.57 11.45
N PHE A 205 1.09 10.93 11.87
CA PHE A 205 1.36 12.17 12.60
C PHE A 205 1.91 13.23 11.65
N PHE A 206 1.26 14.40 11.64
CA PHE A 206 1.60 15.54 10.79
C PHE A 206 1.86 16.79 11.60
N ILE A 207 2.60 17.73 11.03
CA ILE A 207 2.74 19.10 11.52
C ILE A 207 2.40 20.06 10.40
N ASN A 208 1.42 20.93 10.60
CA ASN A 208 1.05 22.03 9.70
C ASN A 208 1.15 23.35 10.45
N SER A 209 2.27 24.04 10.33
CA SER A 209 2.48 25.37 10.92
C SER A 209 1.92 26.52 10.07
N GLY A 210 1.32 26.19 8.92
CA GLY A 210 0.72 27.17 8.02
C GLY A 210 -0.64 27.66 8.46
N ASP A 211 -1.10 28.74 7.82
CA ASP A 211 -2.41 29.36 8.06
C ASP A 211 -3.53 28.79 7.18
N ILE A 212 -3.23 27.77 6.37
CA ILE A 212 -4.20 27.09 5.49
C ILE A 212 -4.20 25.58 5.74
N PRO A 213 -5.34 24.90 5.63
CA PRO A 213 -5.40 23.45 5.69
C PRO A 213 -4.66 22.82 4.51
N ILE A 214 -4.12 21.61 4.71
CA ILE A 214 -3.44 20.84 3.67
C ILE A 214 -4.34 19.66 3.29
N ALA A 215 -4.80 19.63 2.04
CA ALA A 215 -5.65 18.55 1.55
C ALA A 215 -4.86 17.23 1.43
N PHE A 216 -5.53 16.10 1.64
CA PHE A 216 -5.01 14.81 1.21
C PHE A 216 -5.19 14.63 -0.30
N GLY A 217 -4.22 14.00 -0.98
CA GLY A 217 -4.25 13.76 -2.41
C GLY A 217 -2.87 13.54 -3.01
N THR A 218 -2.84 13.28 -4.31
CA THR A 218 -1.63 12.88 -5.05
C THR A 218 -0.76 14.05 -5.55
N ALA A 219 -1.27 15.29 -5.53
CA ALA A 219 -0.51 16.45 -5.98
C ALA A 219 0.61 16.82 -5.01
N ASP A 220 1.68 17.43 -5.50
CA ASP A 220 2.88 17.80 -4.71
C ASP A 220 2.58 18.69 -3.50
N GLY A 221 1.57 19.56 -3.59
CA GLY A 221 1.14 20.41 -2.47
C GLY A 221 0.21 19.75 -1.46
N ASN A 222 -0.20 18.51 -1.73
CA ASN A 222 -1.08 17.73 -0.88
C ASN A 222 -0.28 16.81 0.06
N GLU A 223 -0.97 16.15 0.98
CA GLU A 223 -0.41 15.12 1.85
C GLU A 223 -1.05 13.76 1.58
N MET A 224 -0.38 12.70 2.05
CA MET A 224 -0.90 11.35 2.08
C MET A 224 -0.71 10.73 3.47
N CYS A 225 -1.65 9.91 3.89
CA CYS A 225 -1.50 8.94 4.96
C CYS A 225 -1.92 7.60 4.40
N ASN A 226 -0.99 6.92 3.77
CA ASN A 226 -1.23 5.62 3.13
C ASN A 226 -0.44 4.54 3.85
N ILE A 227 -1.12 3.46 4.20
CA ILE A 227 -0.51 2.28 4.81
C ILE A 227 -0.98 1.06 4.04
N ASP A 228 -0.04 0.42 3.38
CA ASP A 228 -0.26 -0.83 2.66
C ASP A 228 0.17 -2.00 3.53
N ILE A 229 -0.76 -2.89 3.86
CA ILE A 229 -0.48 -4.10 4.62
C ILE A 229 -0.36 -5.26 3.65
N ASN A 230 0.80 -5.90 3.65
CA ASN A 230 1.04 -7.12 2.89
C ASN A 230 0.48 -8.32 3.68
N LEU A 231 -0.48 -8.99 3.09
CA LEU A 231 -1.23 -10.07 3.70
C LEU A 231 -0.88 -11.42 3.09
N GLY A 232 -0.82 -12.45 3.94
CA GLY A 232 -0.92 -13.85 3.53
C GLY A 232 -2.28 -14.42 3.93
N TYR A 233 -2.98 -15.11 3.04
CA TYR A 233 -4.24 -15.77 3.34
C TYR A 233 -4.28 -17.17 2.76
N GLU A 234 -5.09 -18.05 3.37
CA GLU A 234 -5.24 -19.40 2.84
C GLU A 234 -5.91 -19.41 1.47
N PRO A 235 -5.39 -20.16 0.48
CA PRO A 235 -5.90 -20.17 -0.89
C PRO A 235 -7.41 -20.44 -1.04
N ARG A 236 -8.00 -21.19 -0.09
CA ARG A 236 -9.46 -21.45 -0.06
C ARG A 236 -10.32 -20.19 0.09
N TYR A 237 -9.73 -19.10 0.56
CA TYR A 237 -10.41 -17.81 0.75
C TYR A 237 -10.19 -16.83 -0.41
N GLU A 238 -9.56 -17.24 -1.49
CA GLU A 238 -9.15 -16.38 -2.62
C GLU A 238 -10.30 -15.49 -3.13
N ARG A 239 -11.53 -16.02 -3.22
CA ARG A 239 -12.71 -15.24 -3.65
C ARG A 239 -12.99 -13.97 -2.82
N HIS A 240 -12.53 -13.92 -1.57
CA HIS A 240 -12.68 -12.78 -0.66
C HIS A 240 -11.57 -11.73 -0.82
N PHE A 241 -10.53 -12.06 -1.58
CA PHE A 241 -9.33 -11.25 -1.78
C PHE A 241 -9.06 -10.89 -3.25
N THR A 242 -9.99 -11.20 -4.17
CA THR A 242 -9.82 -10.98 -5.62
C THR A 242 -9.84 -9.53 -6.07
N ARG A 243 -10.31 -8.60 -5.24
CA ARG A 243 -10.26 -7.16 -5.52
C ARG A 243 -9.22 -6.54 -4.60
N SER A 244 -8.47 -5.55 -5.09
CA SER A 244 -7.58 -4.76 -4.24
C SER A 244 -8.39 -4.14 -3.11
N PRO A 245 -8.30 -4.67 -1.89
CA PRO A 245 -9.11 -4.16 -0.79
C PRO A 245 -8.49 -2.85 -0.31
N ALA A 246 -9.33 -1.87 -0.17
CA ALA A 246 -8.96 -0.58 0.40
C ALA A 246 -9.94 -0.16 1.48
N CYS A 247 -9.47 0.62 2.42
CA CYS A 247 -10.28 1.27 3.43
C CYS A 247 -9.86 2.73 3.54
N MET A 248 -10.84 3.60 3.54
CA MET A 248 -10.66 5.04 3.64
C MET A 248 -11.43 5.57 4.85
N THR A 249 -10.85 6.53 5.54
CA THR A 249 -11.53 7.34 6.54
C THR A 249 -11.32 8.82 6.26
N MET A 250 -12.21 9.66 6.81
CA MET A 250 -12.21 11.09 6.56
C MET A 250 -11.50 11.85 7.70
N SER A 251 -10.59 12.76 7.35
CA SER A 251 -9.94 13.67 8.29
C SER A 251 -10.42 15.11 8.03
N PRO A 252 -10.64 15.91 9.05
CA PRO A 252 -10.45 15.69 10.50
C PRO A 252 -11.65 15.09 11.23
N GLN A 253 -12.65 14.58 10.51
CA GLN A 253 -13.94 14.14 11.07
C GLN A 253 -13.88 12.81 11.83
N PHE A 254 -12.83 12.01 11.62
CA PHE A 254 -12.65 10.72 12.27
C PHE A 254 -11.59 10.80 13.36
N SER A 255 -11.87 10.17 14.51
CA SER A 255 -10.90 9.89 15.57
C SER A 255 -11.17 8.50 16.15
N PHE A 256 -10.13 7.79 16.59
CA PHE A 256 -10.32 6.51 17.29
C PHE A 256 -11.18 6.67 18.54
N CYS A 257 -10.98 7.77 19.26
CA CYS A 257 -11.67 8.04 20.51
C CYS A 257 -13.14 8.44 20.30
N ASP A 258 -13.48 8.93 19.11
CA ASP A 258 -14.85 9.27 18.73
C ASP A 258 -15.56 8.11 18.04
N HIS A 259 -14.86 7.01 17.74
CA HIS A 259 -15.45 5.86 17.12
C HIS A 259 -16.09 4.93 18.15
N GLU A 260 -17.36 4.59 17.99
CA GLU A 260 -18.15 3.82 18.94
C GLU A 260 -17.49 2.51 19.40
N GLN A 261 -16.77 1.83 18.50
CA GLN A 261 -16.10 0.57 18.80
C GLN A 261 -14.78 0.71 19.56
N THR A 262 -14.25 1.92 19.68
CA THR A 262 -12.93 2.20 20.27
C THR A 262 -12.96 3.15 21.46
N ASN A 263 -14.08 3.79 21.75
CA ASN A 263 -14.22 4.80 22.79
C ASN A 263 -13.68 4.36 24.16
N ASP A 264 -13.94 3.11 24.55
CA ASP A 264 -13.48 2.56 25.83
C ASP A 264 -11.96 2.39 25.93
N LEU A 265 -11.22 2.55 24.82
CA LEU A 265 -9.76 2.40 24.77
C LEU A 265 -9.03 3.74 24.92
N CYS A 266 -9.76 4.84 24.92
CA CYS A 266 -9.21 6.19 24.95
C CYS A 266 -9.41 6.88 26.34
N SER A 267 -10.13 6.25 27.26
CA SER A 267 -10.41 6.75 28.63
C SER A 267 -9.31 6.41 29.63
#